data_3e921407b745bc5c5f00a4b8ba5fe983
#
_entry.id   3e921407b745bc5c5f00a4b8ba5fe983
#
_cell.length_a   1.000
_cell.length_b   1.000
_cell.length_c   1.000
_cell.angle_alpha   90.00
_cell.angle_beta   90.00
_cell.angle_gamma   90.00
#
_symmetry.space_group_name_H-M   'P 1'
#
loop_
_entity.id
_entity.type
_entity.pdbx_description
1 polymer ?
#
loop_
_entity_poly.entity_id
_entity_poly.type
_entity_poly.pdbx_seq_one_letter_code
_entity_poly.pdbx_strand_id
1 'polypeptide(L)'
;MMDATKYHVGYYPPPVEPGHVYEWTKKDHIEKAPAWCSVDLRDGNQSLIVPMSLDEKLEFYDMLIKIGFKEIEVGFPAASETEYEFLRKLIDGNRIPQDVTVQVLTQCRDHIIRKTFEAVKGAPRAII
;
A
#
# COMPACT_ATOMS: atom_id res chain seq x y z
N MET A 1 10.64 -12.21 -10.23
CA MET A 1 11.23 -10.87 -10.04
C MET A 1 11.61 -10.34 -11.41
N MET A 2 11.20 -9.11 -11.78
CA MET A 2 11.57 -8.55 -13.09
C MET A 2 13.06 -8.20 -13.10
N ASP A 3 13.75 -8.60 -14.16
CA ASP A 3 15.14 -8.23 -14.39
C ASP A 3 15.22 -6.79 -14.89
N ALA A 4 15.74 -5.89 -14.08
CA ALA A 4 15.85 -4.48 -14.41
C ALA A 4 16.85 -4.20 -15.54
N THR A 5 17.79 -5.10 -15.81
CA THR A 5 18.83 -4.92 -16.84
C THR A 5 18.28 -4.93 -18.27
N LYS A 6 17.07 -5.44 -18.48
CA LYS A 6 16.39 -5.46 -19.80
C LYS A 6 15.81 -4.11 -20.22
N TYR A 7 15.74 -3.13 -19.32
CA TYR A 7 15.22 -1.81 -19.62
C TYR A 7 16.32 -0.87 -20.07
N HIS A 8 16.02 -0.05 -21.07
CA HIS A 8 16.96 0.95 -21.56
C HIS A 8 17.18 2.02 -20.49
N VAL A 9 18.45 2.29 -20.19
CA VAL A 9 18.82 3.40 -19.30
C VAL A 9 18.67 4.70 -20.07
N GLY A 10 17.68 5.51 -19.73
CA GLY A 10 17.51 6.86 -20.26
C GLY A 10 18.26 7.86 -19.38
N TYR A 11 19.01 8.77 -20.00
CA TYR A 11 19.60 9.87 -19.26
C TYR A 11 18.54 10.96 -19.03
N TYR A 12 18.08 11.06 -17.80
CA TYR A 12 17.31 12.20 -17.32
C TYR A 12 18.17 12.95 -16.31
N PRO A 13 18.59 14.20 -16.59
CA PRO A 13 19.28 14.98 -15.59
C PRO A 13 18.34 15.15 -14.40
N PRO A 14 18.75 14.74 -13.18
CA PRO A 14 17.91 14.89 -12.02
C PRO A 14 17.65 16.37 -11.76
N PRO A 15 16.44 16.77 -11.32
CA PRO A 15 16.19 18.12 -10.87
C PRO A 15 16.99 18.36 -9.58
N VAL A 16 18.17 18.91 -9.71
CA VAL A 16 19.06 19.19 -8.58
C VAL A 16 18.87 20.66 -8.21
N GLU A 17 18.37 20.91 -7.02
CA GLU A 17 18.51 22.23 -6.43
C GLU A 17 19.99 22.58 -6.25
N PRO A 18 20.43 23.80 -6.59
CA PRO A 18 21.84 24.18 -6.42
C PRO A 18 22.32 23.92 -5.00
N GLY A 19 23.35 23.10 -4.86
CA GLY A 19 23.96 22.74 -3.58
C GLY A 19 23.40 21.50 -2.87
N HIS A 20 22.35 20.84 -3.43
CA HIS A 20 21.80 19.62 -2.87
C HIS A 20 22.08 18.42 -3.80
N VAL A 21 22.87 17.46 -3.35
CA VAL A 21 23.14 16.23 -4.08
C VAL A 21 22.59 15.06 -3.29
N TYR A 22 21.46 14.49 -3.76
CA TYR A 22 20.90 13.28 -3.19
C TYR A 22 21.69 12.06 -3.66
N GLU A 23 21.90 11.08 -2.81
CA GLU A 23 22.63 9.86 -3.16
C GLU A 23 22.04 9.11 -4.37
N TRP A 24 20.70 9.11 -4.50
CA TRP A 24 20.01 8.49 -5.65
C TRP A 24 20.30 9.19 -6.98
N THR A 25 20.66 10.50 -6.97
CA THR A 25 21.00 11.25 -8.19
C THR A 25 22.39 10.95 -8.73
N LYS A 26 23.23 10.26 -7.94
CA LYS A 26 24.57 9.82 -8.36
C LYS A 26 24.55 8.54 -9.20
N LYS A 27 23.40 7.87 -9.24
CA LYS A 27 23.20 6.62 -9.97
C LYS A 27 22.48 6.88 -11.28
N ASP A 28 22.90 6.22 -12.33
CA ASP A 28 22.29 6.28 -13.65
C ASP A 28 21.17 5.24 -13.83
N HIS A 29 21.04 4.28 -12.91
CA HIS A 29 20.01 3.25 -12.92
C HIS A 29 19.67 2.75 -11.51
N ILE A 30 18.53 2.09 -11.39
CA ILE A 30 18.08 1.44 -10.17
C ILE A 30 18.68 0.04 -10.08
N GLU A 31 19.49 -0.22 -9.06
CA GLU A 31 20.14 -1.52 -8.84
C GLU A 31 19.24 -2.55 -8.16
N LYS A 32 18.28 -2.08 -7.37
CA LYS A 32 17.31 -2.94 -6.67
C LYS A 32 15.90 -2.57 -7.11
N ALA A 33 15.08 -3.58 -7.37
CA ALA A 33 13.67 -3.35 -7.64
C ALA A 33 13.01 -2.58 -6.47
N PRO A 34 12.18 -1.56 -6.75
CA PRO A 34 11.41 -0.88 -5.72
C PRO A 34 10.43 -1.85 -5.05
N ALA A 35 10.05 -1.55 -3.81
CA ALA A 35 8.93 -2.23 -3.19
C ALA A 35 7.64 -1.87 -3.94
N TRP A 36 6.86 -2.90 -4.30
CA TRP A 36 5.58 -2.71 -4.97
C TRP A 36 4.47 -2.62 -3.93
N CYS A 37 3.66 -1.58 -4.03
CA CYS A 37 2.42 -1.46 -3.29
C CYS A 37 1.24 -1.84 -4.20
N SER A 38 0.42 -2.81 -3.79
CA SER A 38 -0.86 -3.05 -4.47
C SER A 38 -1.88 -2.02 -3.99
N VAL A 39 -2.56 -1.40 -4.93
CA VAL A 39 -3.66 -0.45 -4.67
C VAL A 39 -5.02 -1.01 -5.11
N ASP A 40 -5.07 -2.29 -5.48
CA ASP A 40 -6.25 -2.94 -6.06
C ASP A 40 -7.45 -2.94 -5.11
N LEU A 41 -7.22 -3.20 -3.82
CA LEU A 41 -8.29 -3.28 -2.80
C LEU A 41 -8.87 -1.91 -2.42
N ARG A 42 -8.19 -0.82 -2.72
CA ARG A 42 -8.70 0.54 -2.51
C ARG A 42 -9.07 1.19 -3.84
N ASP A 43 -8.09 1.60 -4.64
CA ASP A 43 -8.30 2.37 -5.87
C ASP A 43 -8.94 1.49 -6.96
N GLY A 44 -8.46 0.28 -7.12
CA GLY A 44 -9.04 -0.70 -8.03
C GLY A 44 -10.49 -1.02 -7.68
N ASN A 45 -10.76 -1.36 -6.42
CA ASN A 45 -12.12 -1.63 -5.94
C ASN A 45 -13.06 -0.42 -6.09
N GLN A 46 -12.56 0.78 -5.86
CA GLN A 46 -13.33 2.02 -6.01
C GLN A 46 -13.77 2.28 -7.45
N SER A 47 -13.03 1.77 -8.43
CA SER A 47 -13.35 1.91 -9.86
C SER A 47 -14.40 0.91 -10.37
N LEU A 48 -14.74 -0.10 -9.59
CA LEU A 48 -15.72 -1.11 -9.96
C LEU A 48 -17.15 -0.55 -9.92
N ILE A 49 -17.99 -0.92 -10.88
CA ILE A 49 -19.41 -0.58 -10.90
C ILE A 49 -20.11 -1.17 -9.66
N VAL A 50 -19.76 -2.42 -9.31
CA VAL A 50 -20.17 -3.09 -8.07
C VAL A 50 -18.90 -3.36 -7.27
N PRO A 51 -18.66 -2.62 -6.17
CA PRO A 51 -17.52 -2.87 -5.32
C PRO A 51 -17.52 -4.28 -4.73
N MET A 52 -16.34 -4.81 -4.45
CA MET A 52 -16.19 -6.12 -3.82
C MET A 52 -16.87 -6.16 -2.45
N SER A 53 -17.54 -7.27 -2.19
CA SER A 53 -18.03 -7.62 -0.86
C SER A 53 -16.85 -7.86 0.11
N LEU A 54 -17.16 -7.93 1.40
CA LEU A 54 -16.16 -8.20 2.42
C LEU A 54 -15.41 -9.53 2.19
N ASP A 55 -16.13 -10.58 1.81
CA ASP A 55 -15.54 -11.91 1.59
C ASP A 55 -14.65 -11.92 0.33
N GLU A 56 -15.08 -11.27 -0.75
CA GLU A 56 -14.27 -11.11 -1.96
C GLU A 56 -12.98 -10.30 -1.67
N LYS A 57 -13.06 -9.25 -0.86
CA LYS A 57 -11.87 -8.49 -0.43
C LYS A 57 -10.90 -9.35 0.37
N LEU A 58 -11.40 -10.21 1.25
CA LEU A 58 -10.57 -11.11 2.05
C LEU A 58 -9.86 -12.14 1.17
N GLU A 59 -10.58 -12.73 0.21
CA GLU A 59 -10.01 -13.68 -0.75
C GLU A 59 -8.96 -13.00 -1.64
N PHE A 60 -9.27 -11.81 -2.14
CA PHE A 60 -8.34 -11.03 -2.95
C PHE A 60 -7.08 -10.62 -2.17
N TYR A 61 -7.22 -10.24 -0.91
CA TYR A 61 -6.08 -9.96 -0.03
C TYR A 61 -5.16 -11.18 0.10
N ASP A 62 -5.71 -12.36 0.37
CA ASP A 62 -4.94 -13.60 0.46
C ASP A 62 -4.21 -13.93 -0.86
N MET A 63 -4.83 -13.62 -1.99
CA MET A 63 -4.18 -13.76 -3.29
C MET A 63 -2.98 -12.81 -3.44
N LEU A 64 -3.11 -11.54 -3.03
CA LEU A 64 -2.01 -10.57 -3.06
C LEU A 64 -0.83 -11.01 -2.18
N ILE A 65 -1.11 -11.59 -1.01
CA ILE A 65 -0.09 -12.20 -0.15
C ILE A 65 0.62 -13.35 -0.86
N LYS A 66 -0.13 -14.24 -1.53
CA LYS A 66 0.44 -15.37 -2.28
C LYS A 66 1.30 -14.92 -3.47
N ILE A 67 0.93 -13.82 -4.14
CA ILE A 67 1.74 -13.19 -5.20
C ILE A 67 3.06 -12.64 -4.64
N GLY A 68 3.08 -12.23 -3.37
CA GLY A 68 4.26 -11.77 -2.67
C GLY A 68 4.36 -10.26 -2.46
N PHE A 69 3.24 -9.53 -2.55
CA PHE A 69 3.20 -8.12 -2.18
C PHE A 69 3.56 -7.92 -0.71
N LYS A 70 4.38 -6.90 -0.44
CA LYS A 70 4.82 -6.53 0.91
C LYS A 70 4.23 -5.21 1.40
N GLU A 71 3.64 -4.45 0.51
CA GLU A 71 2.84 -3.27 0.80
C GLU A 71 1.51 -3.40 0.09
N ILE A 72 0.40 -3.24 0.81
CA ILE A 72 -0.95 -3.39 0.27
C ILE A 72 -1.84 -2.28 0.83
N GLU A 73 -2.36 -1.43 -0.06
CA GLU A 73 -3.36 -0.42 0.30
C GLU A 73 -4.73 -1.09 0.43
N VAL A 74 -5.19 -1.25 1.66
CA VAL A 74 -6.36 -2.07 1.97
C VAL A 74 -7.67 -1.28 1.98
N GLY A 75 -7.62 0.05 2.06
CA GLY A 75 -8.82 0.86 1.97
C GLY A 75 -8.78 2.17 2.75
N PHE A 76 -9.98 2.71 3.01
CA PHE A 76 -10.19 3.91 3.80
C PHE A 76 -11.14 3.60 4.98
N PRO A 77 -10.61 3.12 6.11
CA PRO A 77 -11.44 2.57 7.20
C PRO A 77 -12.40 3.57 7.83
N ALA A 78 -12.15 4.87 7.70
CA ALA A 78 -13.06 5.89 8.21
C ALA A 78 -14.17 6.29 7.22
N ALA A 79 -14.14 5.78 5.98
CA ALA A 79 -15.13 6.13 4.94
C ALA A 79 -16.42 5.34 5.08
N SER A 80 -16.37 4.06 5.45
CA SER A 80 -17.53 3.20 5.60
C SER A 80 -17.30 2.09 6.61
N GLU A 81 -18.39 1.48 7.10
CA GLU A 81 -18.34 0.35 8.00
C GLU A 81 -17.66 -0.87 7.35
N THR A 82 -17.98 -1.15 6.09
CA THR A 82 -17.36 -2.26 5.34
C THR A 82 -15.83 -2.14 5.27
N GLU A 83 -15.31 -0.92 5.02
CA GLU A 83 -13.87 -0.66 4.98
C GLU A 83 -13.23 -0.85 6.37
N TYR A 84 -13.92 -0.42 7.42
CA TYR A 84 -13.49 -0.60 8.80
C TYR A 84 -13.47 -2.09 9.17
N GLU A 85 -14.56 -2.81 8.95
CA GLU A 85 -14.69 -4.24 9.23
C GLU A 85 -13.67 -5.09 8.47
N PHE A 86 -13.42 -4.76 7.22
CA PHE A 86 -12.42 -5.46 6.42
C PHE A 86 -11.03 -5.40 7.06
N LEU A 87 -10.58 -4.19 7.41
CA LEU A 87 -9.29 -4.01 8.07
C LEU A 87 -9.25 -4.73 9.44
N ARG A 88 -10.32 -4.61 10.23
CA ARG A 88 -10.39 -5.31 11.52
C ARG A 88 -10.34 -6.83 11.35
N LYS A 89 -11.05 -7.39 10.36
CA LYS A 89 -10.98 -8.84 10.09
C LYS A 89 -9.57 -9.30 9.68
N LEU A 90 -8.81 -8.47 8.97
CA LEU A 90 -7.41 -8.78 8.67
C LEU A 90 -6.55 -8.81 9.94
N ILE A 91 -6.74 -7.83 10.83
CA ILE A 91 -5.94 -7.68 12.04
C ILE A 91 -6.37 -8.71 13.11
N ASP A 92 -7.65 -8.75 13.45
CA ASP A 92 -8.18 -9.62 14.51
C ASP A 92 -8.09 -11.10 14.15
N GLY A 93 -8.18 -11.40 12.85
CA GLY A 93 -7.97 -12.74 12.29
C GLY A 93 -6.50 -13.12 12.11
N ASN A 94 -5.56 -12.26 12.51
CA ASN A 94 -4.11 -12.47 12.34
C ASN A 94 -3.70 -12.85 10.92
N ARG A 95 -4.34 -12.22 9.91
CA ARG A 95 -4.13 -12.52 8.48
C ARG A 95 -2.98 -11.72 7.86
N ILE A 96 -2.43 -10.74 8.58
CA ILE A 96 -1.35 -9.88 8.10
C ILE A 96 -0.01 -10.50 8.50
N PRO A 97 0.82 -10.97 7.53
CA PRO A 97 2.15 -11.46 7.84
C PRO A 97 3.04 -10.36 8.45
N GLN A 98 4.02 -10.74 9.28
CA GLN A 98 4.90 -9.81 9.99
C GLN A 98 5.76 -8.93 9.06
N ASP A 99 5.98 -9.38 7.84
CA ASP A 99 6.77 -8.70 6.81
C ASP A 99 5.90 -7.93 5.80
N VAL A 100 4.59 -7.87 6.03
CA VAL A 100 3.64 -7.12 5.19
C VAL A 100 3.20 -5.86 5.90
N THR A 101 3.18 -4.76 5.17
CA THR A 101 2.68 -3.46 5.62
C THR A 101 1.31 -3.19 4.98
N VAL A 102 0.30 -2.96 5.79
CA VAL A 102 -0.99 -2.47 5.28
C VAL A 102 -0.96 -0.95 5.20
N GLN A 103 -1.50 -0.40 4.12
CA GLN A 103 -1.64 1.03 3.92
C GLN A 103 -3.11 1.41 3.92
N VAL A 104 -3.43 2.53 4.56
CA VAL A 104 -4.80 3.07 4.62
C VAL A 104 -4.82 4.56 4.34
N LEU A 105 -5.90 5.02 3.71
CA LEU A 105 -6.18 6.44 3.57
C LEU A 105 -6.77 7.03 4.84
N THR A 106 -6.51 8.32 5.03
CA THR A 106 -7.19 9.16 6.01
C THR A 106 -7.39 10.57 5.45
N GLN A 107 -8.31 11.32 6.02
CA GLN A 107 -8.44 12.75 5.77
C GLN A 107 -7.84 13.51 6.94
N CYS A 108 -7.28 14.70 6.67
CA CYS A 108 -6.70 15.58 7.70
C CYS A 108 -7.80 16.28 8.53
N ARG A 109 -8.58 15.47 9.26
CA ARG A 109 -9.63 15.89 10.21
C ARG A 109 -9.49 15.07 11.48
N ASP A 110 -9.52 15.72 12.63
CA ASP A 110 -9.22 15.09 13.92
C ASP A 110 -10.00 13.79 14.17
N HIS A 111 -11.33 13.79 13.99
CA HIS A 111 -12.16 12.60 14.20
C HIS A 111 -11.87 11.46 13.20
N ILE A 112 -11.52 11.79 11.94
CA ILE A 112 -11.15 10.80 10.92
C ILE A 112 -9.79 10.18 11.25
N ILE A 113 -8.83 11.01 11.64
CA ILE A 113 -7.50 10.55 12.05
C ILE A 113 -7.62 9.61 13.24
N ARG A 114 -8.39 9.98 14.28
CA ARG A 114 -8.63 9.12 15.45
C ARG A 114 -9.24 7.77 15.05
N LYS A 115 -10.29 7.77 14.23
CA LYS A 115 -10.91 6.55 13.74
C LYS A 115 -9.94 5.68 12.93
N THR A 116 -9.08 6.30 12.13
CA THR A 116 -8.06 5.59 11.35
C THR A 116 -7.03 4.92 12.26
N PHE A 117 -6.53 5.62 13.30
CA PHE A 117 -5.61 5.03 14.28
C PHE A 117 -6.25 3.89 15.08
N GLU A 118 -7.53 4.03 15.43
CA GLU A 118 -8.29 2.97 16.05
C GLU A 118 -8.39 1.73 15.14
N ALA A 119 -8.70 1.95 13.87
CA ALA A 119 -8.84 0.89 12.88
C ALA A 119 -7.55 0.09 12.67
N VAL A 120 -6.38 0.74 12.62
CA VAL A 120 -5.09 0.05 12.39
C VAL A 120 -4.47 -0.54 13.66
N LYS A 121 -5.06 -0.30 14.83
CA LYS A 121 -4.52 -0.79 16.10
C LYS A 121 -4.37 -2.31 16.10
N GLY A 122 -3.14 -2.79 16.35
CA GLY A 122 -2.80 -4.21 16.36
C GLY A 122 -2.25 -4.75 15.04
N ALA A 123 -2.20 -3.94 13.99
CA ALA A 123 -1.49 -4.31 12.76
C ALA A 123 0.02 -4.44 13.02
N PRO A 124 0.72 -5.45 12.46
CA PRO A 124 2.17 -5.57 12.61
C PRO A 124 2.93 -4.35 12.07
N ARG A 125 2.49 -3.85 10.92
CA ARG A 125 3.01 -2.64 10.26
C ARG A 125 1.87 -1.93 9.54
N ALA A 126 1.80 -0.61 9.69
CA ALA A 126 0.81 0.21 9.00
C ALA A 126 1.41 1.52 8.49
N ILE A 127 0.98 1.93 7.28
CA ILE A 127 1.21 3.25 6.70
C ILE A 127 -0.14 3.98 6.68
N ILE A 128 -0.15 5.24 7.15
CA ILE A 128 -1.32 6.13 7.08
C ILE A 128 -0.96 7.32 6.19
#